data_a0b4606b71f886a5a96c18afbc466d8a
#
_entry.id   a0b4606b71f886a5a96c18afbc466d8a
#
_cell.length_a   1.000
_cell.length_b   1.000
_cell.length_c   1.000
_cell.angle_alpha   90.00
_cell.angle_beta   90.00
_cell.angle_gamma   90.00
#
_symmetry.space_group_name_H-M   'P 1'
#
loop_
_entity.id
_entity.type
_entity.pdbx_description
1 polymer ?
#
loop_
_entity_poly.entity_id
_entity_poly.type
_entity_poly.pdbx_seq_one_letter_code
_entity_poly.pdbx_strand_id
1 'polypeptide(L)'
;MAQGSPNTNKLSFILTGDPNNPNGGALERFTGAYIPLVNASANGATPANSPYPTAIYTDQYDPVADFPNYPLNAVSDLNAVMGLGQHNYLLPRTYYQLPTSPGYSGNTTYYMSLDNQLPLVEPLQMLGAAGNAVADLLQPDLRVIVDMGYSTGDYANLATPAQLIEIPNVPVIAHDLATGAVQGVHAFGVDLGLLPQSYFPNAYPYLPALDPQLNFTTGQPSVTAISLLTGAEHQLMNSLGLIPKWDQ
;
A
#
# COMPACT_ATOMS: atom_id res chain seq x y z
N MET A 1 30.86 -5.69 -4.88
CA MET A 1 30.31 -6.88 -4.24
C MET A 1 31.26 -7.33 -3.15
N ALA A 2 30.75 -7.79 -2.01
CA ALA A 2 31.60 -8.34 -0.96
C ALA A 2 32.30 -9.61 -1.46
N GLN A 3 33.51 -9.88 -0.93
CA GLN A 3 34.25 -11.07 -1.29
C GLN A 3 33.45 -12.33 -0.90
N GLY A 4 33.20 -13.21 -1.88
CA GLY A 4 32.34 -14.40 -1.67
C GLY A 4 30.88 -14.25 -2.10
N SER A 5 30.47 -13.09 -2.62
CA SER A 5 29.11 -12.93 -3.18
C SER A 5 28.88 -13.89 -4.34
N PRO A 6 27.70 -14.53 -4.42
CA PRO A 6 27.37 -15.42 -5.53
C PRO A 6 27.38 -14.68 -6.86
N ASN A 7 27.60 -15.44 -7.95
CA ASN A 7 27.51 -14.90 -9.30
C ASN A 7 26.05 -14.46 -9.57
N THR A 8 25.86 -13.23 -10.04
CA THR A 8 24.55 -12.65 -10.33
C THR A 8 23.73 -13.42 -11.35
N ASN A 9 24.41 -14.19 -12.23
CA ASN A 9 23.74 -15.04 -13.22
C ASN A 9 23.25 -16.39 -12.66
N LYS A 10 23.54 -16.69 -11.39
CA LYS A 10 23.20 -17.95 -10.75
C LYS A 10 22.21 -17.81 -9.57
N LEU A 11 21.86 -16.59 -9.24
CA LEU A 11 20.98 -16.27 -8.11
C LEU A 11 19.96 -15.23 -8.53
N SER A 12 18.69 -15.45 -8.19
CA SER A 12 17.61 -14.47 -8.28
C SER A 12 16.79 -14.51 -7.01
N PHE A 13 16.06 -13.44 -6.76
CA PHE A 13 15.18 -13.33 -5.59
C PHE A 13 13.73 -13.14 -6.01
N ILE A 14 12.85 -13.76 -5.26
CA ILE A 14 11.41 -13.48 -5.27
C ILE A 14 11.06 -13.08 -3.86
N LEU A 15 10.58 -11.85 -3.68
CA LEU A 15 10.13 -11.32 -2.41
C LEU A 15 8.60 -11.20 -2.47
N THR A 16 7.93 -11.74 -1.49
CA THR A 16 6.48 -11.67 -1.34
C THR A 16 6.15 -11.01 -0.02
N GLY A 17 5.28 -10.00 -0.02
CA GLY A 17 4.94 -9.29 1.21
C GLY A 17 6.13 -8.58 1.85
N ASP A 18 7.00 -7.96 1.05
CA ASP A 18 8.24 -7.32 1.52
C ASP A 18 7.94 -6.10 2.41
N PRO A 19 8.25 -6.15 3.73
CA PRO A 19 8.04 -5.01 4.61
C PRO A 19 8.93 -3.80 4.27
N ASN A 20 9.95 -4.01 3.47
CA ASN A 20 10.85 -2.99 2.94
C ASN A 20 10.56 -2.66 1.47
N ASN A 21 9.41 -3.04 0.92
CA ASN A 21 9.01 -2.67 -0.43
C ASN A 21 9.15 -1.14 -0.61
N PRO A 22 9.89 -0.63 -1.62
CA PRO A 22 10.19 0.79 -1.73
C PRO A 22 8.96 1.70 -1.74
N ASN A 23 7.90 1.31 -2.45
CA ASN A 23 6.62 2.02 -2.39
C ASN A 23 5.56 1.14 -1.71
N GLY A 24 5.47 1.25 -0.39
CA GLY A 24 4.42 0.59 0.38
C GLY A 24 4.88 -0.17 1.63
N GLY A 25 6.12 -0.62 1.70
CA GLY A 25 6.58 -1.43 2.83
C GLY A 25 6.49 -0.71 4.17
N ALA A 26 5.90 -1.34 5.18
CA ALA A 26 5.71 -0.71 6.49
C ALA A 26 7.03 -0.29 7.15
N LEU A 27 8.10 -1.08 7.00
CA LEU A 27 9.43 -0.70 7.52
C LEU A 27 10.09 0.39 6.67
N GLU A 28 9.71 0.53 5.41
CA GLU A 28 10.13 1.65 4.58
C GLU A 28 9.39 2.93 4.97
N ARG A 29 8.04 2.87 5.13
CA ARG A 29 7.21 4.03 5.56
C ARG A 29 7.73 4.69 6.83
N PHE A 30 8.19 3.90 7.79
CA PHE A 30 8.70 4.38 9.08
C PHE A 30 10.21 4.23 9.23
N THR A 31 10.94 4.39 8.13
CA THR A 31 12.40 4.33 8.10
C THR A 31 13.02 5.11 9.27
N GLY A 32 13.93 4.44 9.99
CA GLY A 32 14.60 4.97 11.18
C GLY A 32 13.89 4.68 12.49
N ALA A 33 12.68 4.10 12.50
CA ALA A 33 12.02 3.70 13.75
C ALA A 33 12.62 2.41 14.32
N TYR A 34 12.66 2.31 15.65
CA TYR A 34 12.80 1.04 16.34
C TYR A 34 11.42 0.55 16.80
N ILE A 35 11.06 -0.66 16.44
CA ILE A 35 9.74 -1.25 16.71
C ILE A 35 9.89 -2.30 17.82
N PRO A 36 9.65 -1.96 19.11
CA PRO A 36 9.88 -2.86 20.23
C PRO A 36 9.07 -4.16 20.17
N LEU A 37 7.86 -4.10 19.59
CA LEU A 37 6.95 -5.25 19.48
C LEU A 37 7.55 -6.42 18.69
N VAL A 38 8.29 -6.11 17.63
CA VAL A 38 8.94 -7.09 16.76
C VAL A 38 10.45 -7.11 16.96
N ASN A 39 10.98 -6.25 17.85
CA ASN A 39 12.39 -6.11 18.18
C ASN A 39 13.26 -5.91 16.92
N ALA A 40 12.85 -5.00 16.06
CA ALA A 40 13.50 -4.71 14.77
C ALA A 40 13.55 -3.22 14.49
N SER A 41 14.60 -2.79 13.82
CA SER A 41 14.73 -1.43 13.27
C SER A 41 14.22 -1.37 11.83
N ALA A 42 13.48 -0.32 11.53
CA ALA A 42 13.02 -0.01 10.18
C ALA A 42 14.20 0.59 9.38
N ASN A 43 14.86 -0.23 8.61
CA ASN A 43 16.12 0.09 7.93
C ASN A 43 15.96 0.61 6.49
N GLY A 44 14.72 0.97 6.09
CA GLY A 44 14.41 1.59 4.80
C GLY A 44 14.12 0.60 3.69
N ALA A 45 14.14 1.10 2.46
CA ALA A 45 13.69 0.36 1.28
C ALA A 45 14.64 -0.76 0.86
N THR A 46 14.07 -1.87 0.39
CA THR A 46 14.80 -2.89 -0.36
C THR A 46 15.49 -2.23 -1.57
N PRO A 47 16.82 -2.43 -1.75
CA PRO A 47 17.57 -1.73 -2.79
C PRO A 47 17.07 -2.04 -4.20
N ALA A 48 16.58 -1.02 -4.91
CA ALA A 48 16.12 -1.13 -6.30
C ALA A 48 17.25 -1.42 -7.29
N ASN A 49 18.50 -1.14 -6.93
CA ASN A 49 19.70 -1.35 -7.76
C ASN A 49 20.48 -2.62 -7.39
N SER A 50 19.81 -3.62 -6.82
CA SER A 50 20.43 -4.93 -6.56
C SER A 50 21.09 -5.47 -7.83
N PRO A 51 22.30 -6.04 -7.75
CA PRO A 51 22.92 -6.69 -8.89
C PRO A 51 22.21 -8.02 -9.29
N TYR A 52 21.34 -8.53 -8.44
CA TYR A 52 20.61 -9.77 -8.66
C TYR A 52 19.24 -9.50 -9.27
N PRO A 53 18.79 -10.30 -10.27
CA PRO A 53 17.39 -10.26 -10.71
C PRO A 53 16.47 -10.48 -9.52
N THR A 54 15.54 -9.55 -9.30
CA THR A 54 14.62 -9.58 -8.17
C THR A 54 13.19 -9.31 -8.66
N ALA A 55 12.23 -10.06 -8.17
CA ALA A 55 10.81 -9.79 -8.36
C ALA A 55 10.16 -9.56 -7.00
N ILE A 56 9.49 -8.42 -6.82
CA ILE A 56 8.75 -8.09 -5.60
C ILE A 56 7.26 -8.17 -5.90
N TYR A 57 6.56 -8.99 -5.14
CA TYR A 57 5.11 -9.20 -5.24
C TYR A 57 4.43 -8.62 -4.01
N THR A 58 3.47 -7.76 -4.23
CA THR A 58 2.70 -7.06 -3.20
C THR A 58 1.21 -7.29 -3.45
N ASP A 59 0.47 -7.60 -2.40
CA ASP A 59 -0.99 -7.59 -2.43
C ASP A 59 -1.49 -6.23 -1.96
N GLN A 60 -2.43 -5.64 -2.70
CA GLN A 60 -3.02 -4.34 -2.35
C GLN A 60 -3.63 -4.38 -0.95
N TYR A 61 -3.43 -3.33 -0.17
CA TYR A 61 -3.86 -3.18 1.22
C TYR A 61 -3.21 -4.17 2.20
N ASP A 62 -2.19 -4.91 1.80
CA ASP A 62 -1.35 -5.67 2.72
C ASP A 62 -0.62 -4.70 3.67
N PRO A 63 -0.93 -4.67 4.99
CA PRO A 63 -0.34 -3.70 5.91
C PRO A 63 1.16 -3.87 6.11
N VAL A 64 1.74 -4.95 5.62
CA VAL A 64 3.19 -5.21 5.68
C VAL A 64 3.91 -4.67 4.46
N ALA A 65 3.36 -4.88 3.26
CA ALA A 65 4.01 -4.57 1.99
C ALA A 65 3.38 -3.39 1.23
N ASP A 66 2.16 -2.98 1.60
CA ASP A 66 1.40 -1.87 1.04
C ASP A 66 0.68 -1.09 2.16
N PHE A 67 1.47 -0.43 3.01
CA PHE A 67 0.98 0.43 4.09
C PHE A 67 0.71 1.86 3.59
N PRO A 68 -0.29 2.57 4.13
CA PRO A 68 -0.58 3.96 3.76
C PRO A 68 0.63 4.88 3.88
N ASN A 69 0.75 5.81 2.95
CA ASN A 69 1.80 6.83 2.94
C ASN A 69 1.48 8.01 3.88
N TYR A 70 0.18 8.24 4.15
CA TYR A 70 -0.32 9.37 4.94
C TYR A 70 -1.02 8.87 6.21
N PRO A 71 -0.27 8.59 7.29
CA PRO A 71 -0.82 7.99 8.52
C PRO A 71 -1.76 8.91 9.32
N LEU A 72 -2.05 10.12 8.86
CA LEU A 72 -3.13 10.94 9.39
C LEU A 72 -4.49 10.62 8.75
N ASN A 73 -4.52 9.84 7.67
CA ASN A 73 -5.76 9.30 7.13
C ASN A 73 -6.16 8.04 7.90
N ALA A 74 -6.85 8.23 9.02
CA ALA A 74 -7.26 7.13 9.90
C ALA A 74 -8.16 6.07 9.22
N VAL A 75 -8.84 6.42 8.13
CA VAL A 75 -9.67 5.46 7.37
C VAL A 75 -8.78 4.52 6.57
N SER A 76 -7.72 5.03 5.96
CA SER A 76 -6.70 4.22 5.27
C SER A 76 -5.96 3.31 6.24
N ASP A 77 -5.56 3.84 7.40
CA ASP A 77 -4.89 3.05 8.43
C ASP A 77 -5.78 1.93 8.96
N LEU A 78 -7.07 2.22 9.19
CA LEU A 78 -8.02 1.21 9.62
C LEU A 78 -8.20 0.13 8.53
N ASN A 79 -8.30 0.53 7.27
CA ASN A 79 -8.36 -0.41 6.14
C ASN A 79 -7.12 -1.31 6.10
N ALA A 80 -5.93 -0.74 6.28
CA ALA A 80 -4.68 -1.51 6.33
C ALA A 80 -4.67 -2.50 7.50
N VAL A 81 -5.07 -2.09 8.71
CA VAL A 81 -5.16 -2.99 9.88
C VAL A 81 -6.13 -4.14 9.61
N MET A 82 -7.27 -3.86 8.97
CA MET A 82 -8.24 -4.90 8.59
C MET A 82 -7.72 -5.78 7.45
N GLY A 83 -6.81 -5.28 6.63
CA GLY A 83 -6.12 -5.98 5.54
C GLY A 83 -5.04 -6.97 5.98
N LEU A 84 -4.93 -7.33 7.25
CA LEU A 84 -3.94 -8.33 7.71
C LEU A 84 -4.09 -9.68 6.99
N GLY A 85 -5.31 -10.03 6.55
CA GLY A 85 -5.58 -11.23 5.75
C GLY A 85 -5.00 -11.16 4.33
N GLN A 86 -4.71 -9.98 3.82
CA GLN A 86 -4.09 -9.78 2.50
C GLN A 86 -2.62 -10.20 2.48
N HIS A 87 -1.95 -10.25 3.64
CA HIS A 87 -0.61 -10.79 3.76
C HIS A 87 -0.57 -12.33 3.64
N ASN A 88 -1.24 -12.85 2.60
CA ASN A 88 -1.34 -14.29 2.33
C ASN A 88 -1.01 -14.60 0.86
N TYR A 89 0.27 -14.72 0.56
CA TYR A 89 0.81 -14.99 -0.78
C TYR A 89 0.74 -16.46 -1.21
N LEU A 90 0.04 -17.29 -0.47
CA LEU A 90 -0.21 -18.70 -0.84
C LEU A 90 -1.43 -18.87 -1.75
N LEU A 91 -2.28 -17.85 -1.82
CA LEU A 91 -3.46 -17.86 -2.67
C LEU A 91 -3.11 -17.42 -4.11
N PRO A 92 -3.69 -18.05 -5.13
CA PRO A 92 -3.47 -17.63 -6.51
C PRO A 92 -4.12 -16.25 -6.74
N ARG A 93 -3.33 -15.29 -7.25
CA ARG A 93 -3.77 -13.93 -7.57
C ARG A 93 -3.29 -13.53 -8.96
N THR A 94 -3.94 -12.55 -9.55
CA THR A 94 -3.46 -11.91 -10.78
C THR A 94 -2.63 -10.70 -10.42
N TYR A 95 -1.38 -10.69 -10.87
CA TYR A 95 -0.44 -9.61 -10.60
C TYR A 95 -0.23 -8.74 -11.83
N TYR A 96 -0.21 -7.45 -11.63
CA TYR A 96 0.08 -6.42 -12.63
C TYR A 96 1.46 -5.83 -12.36
N GLN A 97 2.25 -5.65 -13.41
CA GLN A 97 3.55 -5.02 -13.29
C GLN A 97 3.36 -3.52 -13.02
N LEU A 98 4.04 -3.03 -11.99
CA LEU A 98 4.01 -1.62 -11.61
C LEU A 98 5.02 -0.78 -12.42
N PRO A 99 4.71 0.50 -12.66
CA PRO A 99 5.62 1.42 -13.34
C PRO A 99 6.85 1.74 -12.48
N THR A 100 7.98 1.91 -13.16
CA THR A 100 9.23 2.38 -12.57
C THR A 100 9.61 3.75 -13.09
N SER A 101 10.42 4.48 -12.35
CA SER A 101 10.84 5.84 -12.70
C SER A 101 11.53 5.93 -14.07
N PRO A 102 11.39 7.04 -14.78
CA PRO A 102 12.07 7.25 -16.06
C PRO A 102 13.59 7.05 -15.93
N GLY A 103 14.16 6.24 -16.82
CA GLY A 103 15.59 5.93 -16.79
C GLY A 103 16.00 4.85 -15.78
N TYR A 104 15.06 4.22 -15.06
CA TYR A 104 15.36 3.09 -14.22
C TYR A 104 15.95 1.93 -15.04
N SER A 105 17.09 1.42 -14.59
CA SER A 105 17.84 0.33 -15.24
C SER A 105 18.26 -0.76 -14.24
N GLY A 106 17.62 -0.80 -13.08
CA GLY A 106 17.87 -1.85 -12.07
C GLY A 106 17.31 -3.21 -12.48
N ASN A 107 17.71 -4.24 -11.76
CA ASN A 107 17.31 -5.62 -12.01
C ASN A 107 16.08 -6.07 -11.18
N THR A 108 15.36 -5.13 -10.57
CA THR A 108 14.16 -5.42 -9.78
C THR A 108 12.89 -5.10 -10.58
N THR A 109 11.95 -6.02 -10.59
CA THR A 109 10.61 -5.83 -11.18
C THR A 109 9.58 -5.89 -10.06
N TYR A 110 8.58 -5.03 -10.13
CA TYR A 110 7.57 -4.85 -9.10
C TYR A 110 6.20 -5.27 -9.62
N TYR A 111 5.46 -6.00 -8.82
CA TYR A 111 4.13 -6.51 -9.15
C TYR A 111 3.17 -6.27 -8.00
N MET A 112 1.91 -5.93 -8.33
CA MET A 112 0.83 -5.80 -7.36
C MET A 112 -0.40 -6.58 -7.82
N SER A 113 -1.03 -7.32 -6.90
CA SER A 113 -2.39 -7.80 -7.09
C SER A 113 -3.36 -6.71 -6.64
N LEU A 114 -4.38 -6.44 -7.43
CA LEU A 114 -5.40 -5.45 -7.10
C LEU A 114 -6.56 -6.13 -6.39
N ASP A 115 -7.03 -5.51 -5.31
CA ASP A 115 -8.19 -6.00 -4.58
C ASP A 115 -9.46 -5.26 -4.99
N ASN A 116 -10.45 -6.01 -5.43
CA ASN A 116 -11.76 -5.45 -5.78
C ASN A 116 -12.56 -5.04 -4.55
N GLN A 117 -12.17 -5.51 -3.37
CA GLN A 117 -12.86 -5.32 -2.13
C GLN A 117 -11.98 -4.67 -1.09
N LEU A 118 -12.53 -3.67 -0.40
CA LEU A 118 -11.82 -3.07 0.72
C LEU A 118 -11.87 -4.00 1.94
N PRO A 119 -10.74 -4.31 2.57
CA PRO A 119 -10.72 -4.99 3.86
C PRO A 119 -11.64 -4.35 4.90
N LEU A 120 -11.78 -3.03 4.85
CA LEU A 120 -12.63 -2.24 5.76
C LEU A 120 -14.11 -2.65 5.75
N VAL A 121 -14.64 -3.15 4.62
CA VAL A 121 -16.04 -3.56 4.50
C VAL A 121 -16.27 -5.06 4.66
N GLU A 122 -15.21 -5.87 4.69
CA GLU A 122 -15.33 -7.33 4.86
C GLU A 122 -16.16 -7.76 6.07
N PRO A 123 -16.07 -7.11 7.26
CA PRO A 123 -16.89 -7.50 8.39
C PRO A 123 -18.40 -7.33 8.17
N LEU A 124 -18.80 -6.39 7.30
CA LEU A 124 -20.21 -6.24 6.95
C LEU A 124 -20.73 -7.46 6.20
N GLN A 125 -19.92 -8.08 5.38
CA GLN A 125 -20.28 -9.26 4.59
C GLN A 125 -20.54 -10.49 5.47
N MET A 126 -19.91 -10.55 6.64
CA MET A 126 -20.19 -11.61 7.62
C MET A 126 -21.65 -11.59 8.12
N LEU A 127 -22.38 -10.50 7.89
CA LEU A 127 -23.79 -10.37 8.21
C LEU A 127 -24.72 -10.91 7.10
N GLY A 128 -24.16 -11.59 6.08
CA GLY A 128 -24.91 -12.20 4.98
C GLY A 128 -25.41 -11.17 3.95
N ALA A 129 -26.50 -11.48 3.25
CA ALA A 129 -26.97 -10.70 2.10
C ALA A 129 -27.22 -9.21 2.43
N ALA A 130 -27.77 -8.91 3.60
CA ALA A 130 -28.02 -7.53 4.02
C ALA A 130 -26.70 -6.78 4.25
N GLY A 131 -25.71 -7.47 4.82
CA GLY A 131 -24.39 -6.89 5.03
C GLY A 131 -23.63 -6.68 3.71
N ASN A 132 -23.74 -7.61 2.77
CA ASN A 132 -23.17 -7.45 1.43
C ASN A 132 -23.74 -6.21 0.74
N ALA A 133 -25.06 -6.04 0.73
CA ALA A 133 -25.69 -4.88 0.13
C ALA A 133 -25.19 -3.55 0.74
N VAL A 134 -25.02 -3.50 2.07
CA VAL A 134 -24.47 -2.31 2.74
C VAL A 134 -22.98 -2.12 2.39
N ALA A 135 -22.20 -3.20 2.33
CA ALA A 135 -20.80 -3.14 1.93
C ALA A 135 -20.67 -2.57 0.50
N ASP A 136 -21.46 -3.08 -0.44
CA ASP A 136 -21.43 -2.65 -1.84
C ASP A 136 -21.97 -1.23 -2.04
N LEU A 137 -22.90 -0.78 -1.18
CA LEU A 137 -23.32 0.62 -1.15
C LEU A 137 -22.18 1.57 -0.77
N LEU A 138 -21.40 1.19 0.25
CA LEU A 138 -20.40 2.09 0.86
C LEU A 138 -19.04 2.01 0.16
N GLN A 139 -18.70 0.85 -0.39
CA GLN A 139 -17.35 0.55 -0.88
C GLN A 139 -16.82 1.53 -1.92
N PRO A 140 -17.58 2.00 -2.95
CA PRO A 140 -17.02 2.90 -3.94
C PRO A 140 -16.51 4.22 -3.35
N ASP A 141 -17.28 4.86 -2.46
CA ASP A 141 -16.89 6.10 -1.81
C ASP A 141 -15.80 5.89 -0.76
N LEU A 142 -15.90 4.81 0.01
CA LEU A 142 -14.85 4.46 0.98
C LEU A 142 -13.52 4.20 0.29
N ARG A 143 -13.52 3.61 -0.92
CA ARG A 143 -12.30 3.41 -1.69
C ARG A 143 -11.62 4.74 -2.03
N VAL A 144 -12.36 5.76 -2.45
CA VAL A 144 -11.81 7.11 -2.68
C VAL A 144 -11.08 7.60 -1.44
N ILE A 145 -11.74 7.50 -0.27
CA ILE A 145 -11.20 7.98 1.00
C ILE A 145 -9.98 7.16 1.45
N VAL A 146 -10.04 5.84 1.31
CA VAL A 146 -8.94 4.93 1.64
C VAL A 146 -7.73 5.20 0.76
N ASP A 147 -7.92 5.23 -0.56
CA ASP A 147 -6.81 5.35 -1.50
C ASP A 147 -6.15 6.74 -1.48
N MET A 148 -6.85 7.77 -0.97
CA MET A 148 -6.20 9.06 -0.63
C MET A 148 -5.04 8.91 0.35
N GLY A 149 -5.06 7.92 1.22
CA GLY A 149 -3.97 7.66 2.17
C GLY A 149 -2.78 6.90 1.56
N TYR A 150 -2.90 6.41 0.32
CA TYR A 150 -1.82 5.69 -0.36
C TYR A 150 -1.11 6.58 -1.38
N SER A 151 0.15 6.26 -1.71
CA SER A 151 0.94 6.95 -2.75
C SER A 151 0.56 6.43 -4.13
N THR A 152 -0.68 6.69 -4.55
CA THR A 152 -1.17 6.29 -5.86
C THR A 152 -0.47 7.10 -6.96
N GLY A 153 0.03 6.43 -8.00
CA GLY A 153 0.74 7.06 -9.11
C GLY A 153 2.26 7.26 -8.90
N ASP A 154 2.79 6.92 -7.74
CA ASP A 154 4.22 6.93 -7.48
C ASP A 154 4.93 5.71 -8.07
N TYR A 155 6.22 5.88 -8.38
CA TYR A 155 7.02 4.82 -8.99
C TYR A 155 7.41 3.74 -7.98
N ALA A 156 7.25 2.47 -8.35
CA ALA A 156 7.48 1.34 -7.47
C ALA A 156 8.93 1.16 -7.00
N ASN A 157 9.89 1.68 -7.76
CA ASN A 157 11.34 1.56 -7.45
C ASN A 157 11.87 2.67 -6.54
N LEU A 158 11.06 3.67 -6.20
CA LEU A 158 11.46 4.80 -5.37
C LEU A 158 10.91 4.65 -3.95
N ALA A 159 11.76 4.90 -2.97
CA ALA A 159 11.38 4.92 -1.57
C ALA A 159 10.34 6.02 -1.30
N THR A 160 9.30 5.71 -0.55
CA THR A 160 8.20 6.62 -0.19
C THR A 160 7.95 6.61 1.32
N PRO A 161 8.88 7.12 2.13
CA PRO A 161 8.67 7.24 3.58
C PRO A 161 7.40 8.00 3.89
N ALA A 162 6.71 7.63 4.95
CA ALA A 162 5.44 8.23 5.34
C ALA A 162 5.54 9.75 5.47
N GLN A 163 4.49 10.43 5.03
CA GLN A 163 4.37 11.89 5.04
C GLN A 163 3.21 12.33 5.94
N LEU A 164 3.38 13.48 6.62
CA LEU A 164 2.34 14.00 7.52
C LEU A 164 1.17 14.65 6.76
N ILE A 165 1.47 15.29 5.62
CA ILE A 165 0.53 16.14 4.91
C ILE A 165 0.24 15.53 3.56
N GLU A 166 -1.03 15.27 3.34
CA GLU A 166 -1.63 14.99 2.05
C GLU A 166 -2.12 16.31 1.42
N ILE A 167 -1.84 16.50 0.13
CA ILE A 167 -2.40 17.64 -0.62
C ILE A 167 -3.43 17.06 -1.60
N PRO A 168 -4.73 17.13 -1.26
CA PRO A 168 -5.77 16.46 -2.03
C PRO A 168 -6.03 17.16 -3.36
N ASN A 169 -6.28 16.37 -4.41
CA ASN A 169 -6.80 16.87 -5.69
C ASN A 169 -8.33 16.95 -5.60
N VAL A 170 -8.82 18.04 -4.97
CA VAL A 170 -10.24 18.20 -4.66
C VAL A 170 -11.18 18.00 -5.85
N PRO A 171 -10.89 18.53 -7.08
CA PRO A 171 -11.76 18.26 -8.24
C PRO A 171 -11.89 16.78 -8.59
N VAL A 172 -10.80 16.02 -8.56
CA VAL A 172 -10.80 14.58 -8.84
C VAL A 172 -11.56 13.84 -7.76
N ILE A 173 -11.25 14.11 -6.49
CA ILE A 173 -11.94 13.48 -5.35
C ILE A 173 -13.45 13.73 -5.40
N ALA A 174 -13.88 14.98 -5.66
CA ALA A 174 -15.29 15.30 -5.74
C ALA A 174 -16.01 14.59 -6.91
N HIS A 175 -15.32 14.45 -8.05
CA HIS A 175 -15.82 13.68 -9.19
C HIS A 175 -15.95 12.20 -8.83
N ASP A 176 -14.92 11.63 -8.22
CA ASP A 176 -14.88 10.20 -7.91
C ASP A 176 -15.88 9.83 -6.80
N LEU A 177 -16.05 10.68 -5.78
CA LEU A 177 -17.12 10.50 -4.78
C LEU A 177 -18.51 10.57 -5.41
N ALA A 178 -18.75 11.52 -6.34
CA ALA A 178 -20.04 11.60 -7.01
C ALA A 178 -20.30 10.35 -7.88
N THR A 179 -19.27 9.82 -8.52
CA THR A 179 -19.34 8.58 -9.31
C THR A 179 -19.52 7.37 -8.40
N GLY A 180 -18.77 7.31 -7.30
CA GLY A 180 -18.83 6.25 -6.30
C GLY A 180 -20.21 6.14 -5.66
N ALA A 181 -20.83 7.28 -5.30
CA ALA A 181 -22.19 7.30 -4.74
C ALA A 181 -23.22 6.69 -5.71
N VAL A 182 -23.13 7.00 -7.02
CA VAL A 182 -23.99 6.39 -8.04
C VAL A 182 -23.73 4.88 -8.16
N GLN A 183 -22.47 4.48 -8.20
CA GLN A 183 -22.09 3.06 -8.26
C GLN A 183 -22.58 2.29 -7.04
N GLY A 184 -22.42 2.83 -5.83
CA GLY A 184 -22.89 2.21 -4.60
C GLY A 184 -24.41 2.02 -4.57
N VAL A 185 -25.17 3.05 -4.99
CA VAL A 185 -26.64 2.95 -5.10
C VAL A 185 -27.06 1.88 -6.12
N HIS A 186 -26.37 1.79 -7.24
CA HIS A 186 -26.63 0.76 -8.25
C HIS A 186 -26.34 -0.65 -7.69
N ALA A 187 -25.17 -0.85 -7.07
CA ALA A 187 -24.81 -2.14 -6.48
C ALA A 187 -25.83 -2.57 -5.41
N PHE A 188 -26.16 -1.67 -4.49
CA PHE A 188 -27.19 -1.89 -3.46
C PHE A 188 -28.55 -2.26 -4.08
N GLY A 189 -28.97 -1.55 -5.13
CA GLY A 189 -30.24 -1.84 -5.82
C GLY A 189 -30.25 -3.22 -6.49
N VAL A 190 -29.12 -3.66 -7.03
CA VAL A 190 -28.94 -5.00 -7.60
C VAL A 190 -29.03 -6.07 -6.51
N ASP A 191 -28.32 -5.86 -5.38
CA ASP A 191 -28.33 -6.80 -4.26
C ASP A 191 -29.69 -7.00 -3.63
N LEU A 192 -30.51 -5.95 -3.61
CA LEU A 192 -31.90 -6.04 -3.17
C LEU A 192 -32.86 -6.59 -4.25
N GLY A 193 -32.39 -6.91 -5.44
CA GLY A 193 -33.22 -7.36 -6.57
C GLY A 193 -34.10 -6.26 -7.16
N LEU A 194 -33.81 -4.98 -6.87
CA LEU A 194 -34.55 -3.83 -7.39
C LEU A 194 -34.04 -3.39 -8.78
N LEU A 195 -32.79 -3.70 -9.09
CA LEU A 195 -32.14 -3.40 -10.36
C LEU A 195 -31.60 -4.67 -11.00
N PRO A 196 -31.56 -4.72 -12.37
CA PRO A 196 -30.92 -5.82 -13.08
C PRO A 196 -29.40 -5.87 -12.83
N GLN A 197 -28.80 -7.06 -12.95
CA GLN A 197 -27.36 -7.29 -12.76
C GLN A 197 -26.48 -6.41 -13.65
N SER A 198 -26.98 -5.94 -14.78
CA SER A 198 -26.26 -5.03 -15.68
C SER A 198 -25.96 -3.65 -15.07
N TYR A 199 -26.61 -3.29 -13.98
CA TYR A 199 -26.33 -2.07 -13.23
C TYR A 199 -25.22 -2.25 -12.18
N PHE A 200 -24.84 -3.49 -11.87
CA PHE A 200 -23.73 -3.70 -10.94
C PHE A 200 -22.42 -3.15 -11.54
N PRO A 201 -21.66 -2.33 -10.82
CA PRO A 201 -20.43 -1.74 -11.35
C PRO A 201 -19.40 -2.80 -11.72
N ASN A 202 -18.82 -2.71 -12.91
CA ASN A 202 -17.74 -3.61 -13.33
C ASN A 202 -16.36 -3.19 -12.80
N ALA A 203 -16.24 -1.93 -12.43
CA ALA A 203 -15.02 -1.35 -11.85
C ALA A 203 -15.41 -0.16 -10.97
N TYR A 204 -14.63 0.07 -9.93
CA TYR A 204 -14.73 1.27 -9.11
C TYR A 204 -14.14 2.48 -9.85
N PRO A 205 -14.34 3.74 -9.36
CA PRO A 205 -13.89 4.96 -10.04
C PRO A 205 -12.44 4.91 -10.47
N TYR A 206 -11.61 4.17 -9.77
CA TYR A 206 -10.19 3.99 -10.09
C TYR A 206 -9.64 2.68 -9.52
N LEU A 207 -8.50 2.27 -10.08
CA LEU A 207 -7.66 1.21 -9.55
C LEU A 207 -6.33 1.84 -9.12
N PRO A 208 -5.85 1.65 -7.87
CA PRO A 208 -4.52 2.08 -7.46
C PRO A 208 -3.47 1.56 -8.44
N ALA A 209 -2.37 2.24 -8.58
CA ALA A 209 -1.31 1.94 -9.53
C ALA A 209 -1.62 2.16 -11.03
N LEU A 210 -2.87 2.32 -11.43
CA LEU A 210 -3.23 2.63 -12.82
C LEU A 210 -3.77 4.05 -12.99
N ASP A 211 -4.27 4.66 -11.95
CA ASP A 211 -4.77 6.02 -11.83
C ASP A 211 -5.07 6.31 -10.36
N PRO A 212 -5.37 7.37 -10.03
CA PRO A 212 -5.45 8.69 -10.52
C PRO A 212 -5.11 9.62 -9.39
N GLN A 213 -4.28 10.29 -9.51
CA GLN A 213 -3.93 11.54 -8.85
C GLN A 213 -5.00 12.09 -7.87
N LEU A 214 -5.39 11.28 -6.89
CA LEU A 214 -6.23 11.74 -5.78
C LEU A 214 -5.50 12.81 -4.97
N ASN A 215 -4.18 12.77 -5.01
CA ASN A 215 -3.29 13.71 -4.38
C ASN A 215 -2.47 14.44 -5.43
N PHE A 216 -2.17 15.72 -5.19
CA PHE A 216 -1.11 16.38 -5.92
C PHE A 216 0.23 15.80 -5.46
N THR A 217 0.93 15.12 -6.34
CA THR A 217 2.24 14.58 -6.03
C THR A 217 3.22 15.70 -5.75
N THR A 218 3.75 15.74 -4.55
CA THR A 218 4.86 16.61 -4.14
C THR A 218 6.22 16.01 -4.49
N GLY A 219 6.25 14.92 -5.25
CA GLY A 219 7.39 14.07 -5.48
C GLY A 219 7.50 12.95 -4.45
N GLN A 220 8.58 12.16 -4.58
CA GLN A 220 8.90 11.07 -3.65
C GLN A 220 10.16 11.47 -2.85
N PRO A 221 10.02 12.28 -1.77
CA PRO A 221 11.16 12.70 -0.97
C PRO A 221 11.70 11.49 -0.18
N SER A 222 13.01 11.30 -0.19
CA SER A 222 13.68 10.27 0.60
C SER A 222 13.78 10.59 2.10
N VAL A 223 13.48 11.83 2.47
CA VAL A 223 13.48 12.31 3.86
C VAL A 223 12.20 13.09 4.11
N THR A 224 11.44 12.70 5.10
CA THR A 224 10.18 13.34 5.52
C THR A 224 10.25 13.75 7.00
N ALA A 225 9.27 14.55 7.46
CA ALA A 225 9.18 14.88 8.88
C ALA A 225 9.01 13.62 9.75
N ILE A 226 8.29 12.60 9.26
CA ILE A 226 8.13 11.33 9.96
C ILE A 226 9.47 10.60 10.06
N SER A 227 10.21 10.46 8.95
CA SER A 227 11.51 9.77 8.99
C SER A 227 12.55 10.48 9.87
N LEU A 228 12.47 11.79 10.01
CA LEU A 228 13.30 12.53 10.95
C LEU A 228 12.89 12.26 12.41
N LEU A 229 11.59 12.19 12.70
CA LEU A 229 11.09 11.87 14.04
C LEU A 229 11.41 10.44 14.45
N THR A 230 11.24 9.47 13.55
CA THR A 230 11.57 8.06 13.78
C THR A 230 13.07 7.85 13.96
N GLY A 231 13.90 8.56 13.19
CA GLY A 231 15.36 8.55 13.37
C GLY A 231 15.78 9.14 14.72
N ALA A 232 15.12 10.20 15.20
CA ALA A 232 15.38 10.76 16.53
C ALA A 232 14.91 9.80 17.65
N GLU A 233 13.79 9.11 17.48
CA GLU A 233 13.32 8.06 18.38
C GLU A 233 14.35 6.92 18.47
N HIS A 234 14.82 6.43 17.34
CA HIS A 234 15.85 5.39 17.30
C HIS A 234 17.12 5.77 18.07
N GLN A 235 17.61 7.00 17.86
CA GLN A 235 18.78 7.50 18.59
C GLN A 235 18.54 7.55 20.10
N LEU A 236 17.35 7.99 20.53
CA LEU A 236 16.98 8.01 21.94
C LEU A 236 16.94 6.59 22.52
N MET A 237 16.24 5.66 21.85
CA MET A 237 16.15 4.27 22.29
C MET A 237 17.53 3.61 22.39
N ASN A 238 18.41 3.88 21.41
CA ASN A 238 19.79 3.40 21.43
C ASN A 238 20.59 3.98 22.61
N SER A 239 20.46 5.29 22.88
CA SER A 239 21.14 5.95 23.98
C SER A 239 20.70 5.44 25.37
N LEU A 240 19.46 4.97 25.46
CA LEU A 240 18.91 4.34 26.67
C LEU A 240 19.27 2.83 26.77
N GLY A 241 19.95 2.28 25.77
CA GLY A 241 20.34 0.85 25.76
C GLY A 241 19.15 -0.09 25.54
N LEU A 242 18.07 0.40 24.94
CA LEU A 242 16.86 -0.37 24.69
C LEU A 242 16.91 -1.13 23.35
N ILE A 243 17.81 -0.72 22.45
CA ILE A 243 18.03 -1.43 21.18
C ILE A 243 19.10 -2.51 21.40
N PRO A 244 18.82 -3.75 21.03
CA PRO A 244 19.79 -4.83 21.13
C PRO A 244 21.06 -4.57 20.31
N LYS A 245 22.22 -5.01 20.79
CA LYS A 245 23.51 -4.78 20.11
C LYS A 245 23.62 -5.39 18.72
N TRP A 246 22.81 -6.38 18.39
CA TRP A 246 22.79 -7.02 17.06
C TRP A 246 21.98 -6.21 16.04
N ASP A 247 21.25 -5.20 16.49
CA ASP A 247 20.42 -4.32 15.65
C ASP A 247 20.97 -2.87 15.63
N GLN A 248 22.22 -2.67 16.07
CA GLN A 248 22.91 -1.38 16.09
C GLN A 248 23.81 -1.17 14.90
#